data_4f41283f9dfdd2c9e53122738d51be66
#
_entry.id   4f41283f9dfdd2c9e53122738d51be66
#
_cell.length_a   1.000
_cell.length_b   1.000
_cell.length_c   1.000
_cell.angle_alpha   90.00
_cell.angle_beta   90.00
_cell.angle_gamma   90.00
#
_symmetry.space_group_name_H-M   'P 1'
#
loop_
_entity.id
_entity.type
_entity.pdbx_description
1 polymer ?
#
loop_
_entity_poly.entity_id
_entity_poly.type
_entity_poly.pdbx_seq_one_letter_code
_entity_poly.pdbx_strand_id
1 'polypeptide(L)'
;MMRRFVGVSFVLLASLAFAMPSSAQGGGQAGSPQETSGFQLEQNYPNPFNPETRIPFVLGADLFSSGQPVVVSMRIYNLLQQPVAAPVALRHPAGDRAPLVQLEFTAPGRYEAFWDGRDFGGNQVASGPYFVQITVNGVSKHMRMFVQK
;
A
#
# COMPACT_ATOMS: atom_id res chain seq x y z
N MET A 1 -40.70 -52.27 56.45
CA MET A 1 -42.08 -51.87 56.17
C MET A 1 -42.09 -50.79 55.16
N MET A 2 -42.56 -51.08 53.96
CA MET A 2 -43.51 -50.28 53.13
C MET A 2 -43.12 -48.79 52.91
N ARG A 3 -43.13 -48.21 51.74
CA ARG A 3 -43.90 -48.40 50.50
C ARG A 3 -43.28 -47.63 49.34
N ARG A 4 -43.34 -48.26 48.20
CA ARG A 4 -43.23 -47.74 46.84
C ARG A 4 -44.05 -46.44 46.61
N PHE A 5 -43.53 -45.54 45.82
CA PHE A 5 -44.34 -44.89 44.78
C PHE A 5 -43.47 -44.53 43.59
N VAL A 6 -43.90 -45.01 42.46
CA VAL A 6 -43.43 -44.78 41.11
C VAL A 6 -44.09 -43.50 40.63
N GLY A 7 -43.29 -42.58 40.15
CA GLY A 7 -43.77 -41.39 39.47
C GLY A 7 -43.09 -41.25 38.10
N VAL A 8 -43.80 -41.71 37.09
CA VAL A 8 -43.46 -41.52 35.69
C VAL A 8 -43.76 -40.07 35.36
N SER A 9 -42.76 -39.27 34.99
CA SER A 9 -42.98 -37.95 34.45
C SER A 9 -42.46 -37.87 33.03
N PHE A 10 -43.40 -37.60 32.18
CA PHE A 10 -43.36 -37.38 30.74
C PHE A 10 -42.33 -36.31 30.36
N VAL A 11 -41.35 -36.70 29.53
CA VAL A 11 -40.44 -35.74 28.88
C VAL A 11 -41.15 -35.26 27.64
N LEU A 12 -41.56 -34.00 27.66
CA LEU A 12 -42.07 -33.27 26.50
C LEU A 12 -40.85 -32.70 25.76
N LEU A 13 -40.51 -33.30 24.61
CA LEU A 13 -39.52 -32.75 23.70
C LEU A 13 -40.17 -31.55 22.98
N ALA A 14 -39.83 -30.35 23.37
CA ALA A 14 -40.15 -29.15 22.60
C ALA A 14 -38.99 -28.91 21.61
N SER A 15 -39.21 -29.27 20.36
CA SER A 15 -38.33 -28.91 19.25
C SER A 15 -38.46 -27.43 18.96
N LEU A 16 -37.51 -26.64 19.45
CA LEU A 16 -37.41 -25.24 19.08
C LEU A 16 -36.62 -25.12 17.78
N ALA A 17 -37.33 -25.01 16.68
CA ALA A 17 -36.72 -24.69 15.38
C ALA A 17 -36.25 -23.22 15.42
N PHE A 18 -34.94 -23.05 15.54
CA PHE A 18 -34.32 -21.75 15.34
C PHE A 18 -34.29 -21.46 13.84
N ALA A 19 -35.21 -20.66 13.37
CA ALA A 19 -35.14 -20.06 12.05
C ALA A 19 -34.03 -19.00 12.06
N MET A 20 -32.92 -19.27 11.37
CA MET A 20 -31.90 -18.28 11.10
C MET A 20 -32.42 -17.29 10.06
N PRO A 21 -32.42 -15.99 10.29
CA PRO A 21 -32.66 -15.03 9.24
C PRO A 21 -31.45 -15.03 8.30
N SER A 22 -31.69 -15.43 7.06
CA SER A 22 -30.73 -15.25 5.96
C SER A 22 -30.65 -13.75 5.63
N SER A 23 -29.67 -13.08 6.21
CA SER A 23 -29.35 -11.72 5.81
C SER A 23 -28.58 -11.76 4.49
N ALA A 24 -29.28 -11.58 3.40
CA ALA A 24 -28.66 -11.23 2.13
C ALA A 24 -28.09 -9.82 2.26
N GLN A 25 -26.82 -9.71 2.60
CA GLN A 25 -26.07 -8.46 2.48
C GLN A 25 -25.53 -8.31 1.06
N GLY A 26 -26.39 -7.83 0.18
CA GLY A 26 -25.97 -7.11 -0.99
C GLY A 26 -25.76 -5.65 -0.61
N GLY A 27 -24.59 -5.31 -0.12
CA GLY A 27 -24.15 -3.96 0.12
C GLY A 27 -22.79 -3.79 -0.53
N GLY A 28 -22.76 -3.11 -1.70
CA GLY A 28 -21.52 -2.60 -2.23
C GLY A 28 -20.89 -1.66 -1.18
N GLN A 29 -19.84 -2.09 -0.54
CA GLN A 29 -18.99 -1.21 0.24
C GLN A 29 -18.31 -0.27 -0.75
N ALA A 30 -18.85 0.92 -0.90
CA ALA A 30 -18.04 2.06 -1.30
C ALA A 30 -16.91 2.12 -0.25
N GLY A 31 -15.69 1.80 -0.69
CA GLY A 31 -14.53 1.79 0.19
C GLY A 31 -14.39 3.15 0.86
N SER A 32 -14.63 3.20 2.15
CA SER A 32 -14.13 4.29 2.97
C SER A 32 -12.64 4.44 2.69
N PRO A 33 -12.10 5.66 2.59
CA PRO A 33 -10.65 5.82 2.52
C PRO A 33 -10.07 5.09 3.73
N GLN A 34 -9.40 3.97 3.51
CA GLN A 34 -8.63 3.33 4.56
C GLN A 34 -7.61 4.37 4.99
N GLU A 35 -7.74 4.86 6.22
CA GLU A 35 -6.70 5.67 6.81
C GLU A 35 -5.43 4.83 6.84
N THR A 36 -4.58 5.11 5.88
CA THR A 36 -3.31 4.40 5.73
C THR A 36 -2.41 4.88 6.85
N SER A 37 -2.17 4.01 7.83
CA SER A 37 -1.12 4.30 8.82
C SER A 37 0.26 4.07 8.18
N GLY A 38 1.18 4.97 8.46
CA GLY A 38 2.50 4.95 7.86
C GLY A 38 2.50 5.38 6.40
N PHE A 39 3.21 4.64 5.55
CA PHE A 39 3.26 4.93 4.12
C PHE A 39 3.08 3.65 3.30
N GLN A 40 2.63 3.83 2.05
CA GLN A 40 2.50 2.74 1.07
C GLN A 40 3.25 3.08 -0.19
N LEU A 41 3.87 2.07 -0.79
CA LEU A 41 4.42 2.11 -2.13
C LEU A 41 3.47 1.31 -3.03
N GLU A 42 2.86 1.97 -4.00
CA GLU A 42 1.91 1.34 -4.91
C GLU A 42 2.61 0.86 -6.19
N GLN A 43 1.95 -0.04 -6.92
CA GLN A 43 2.46 -0.54 -8.19
C GLN A 43 2.68 0.60 -9.18
N ASN A 44 3.86 0.64 -9.79
CA ASN A 44 4.16 1.59 -10.87
C ASN A 44 3.27 1.33 -12.09
N TYR A 45 2.99 2.39 -12.85
CA TYR A 45 2.25 2.27 -14.10
C TYR A 45 2.81 3.18 -15.19
N PRO A 46 2.85 2.66 -16.43
CA PRO A 46 2.63 1.27 -16.81
C PRO A 46 3.65 0.33 -16.19
N ASN A 47 3.32 -0.98 -16.12
CA ASN A 47 4.25 -2.05 -15.74
C ASN A 47 3.85 -3.33 -16.51
N PRO A 48 4.68 -3.83 -17.45
CA PRO A 48 5.97 -3.28 -17.89
C PRO A 48 5.87 -1.88 -18.49
N PHE A 49 6.97 -1.13 -18.48
CA PHE A 49 7.01 0.24 -19.01
C PHE A 49 8.10 0.44 -20.08
N ASN A 50 7.88 1.43 -20.96
CA ASN A 50 8.80 1.79 -22.04
C ASN A 50 8.58 3.25 -22.45
N PRO A 51 9.54 4.13 -22.31
CA PRO A 51 10.69 4.05 -21.41
C PRO A 51 10.38 4.55 -20.01
N GLU A 52 9.23 5.19 -19.79
CA GLU A 52 8.91 5.94 -18.59
C GLU A 52 7.79 5.31 -17.76
N THR A 53 7.78 5.57 -16.47
CA THR A 53 6.76 5.07 -15.55
C THR A 53 6.51 6.07 -14.42
N ARG A 54 5.31 5.99 -13.86
CA ARG A 54 4.92 6.67 -12.62
C ARG A 54 4.91 5.69 -11.47
N ILE A 55 5.35 6.14 -10.33
CA ILE A 55 5.46 5.34 -9.12
C ILE A 55 4.66 6.03 -8.03
N PRO A 56 3.40 5.61 -7.80
CA PRO A 56 2.56 6.22 -6.78
C PRO A 56 2.99 5.77 -5.39
N PHE A 57 2.83 6.67 -4.41
CA PHE A 57 3.01 6.36 -3.00
C PHE A 57 2.05 7.19 -2.15
N VAL A 58 1.72 6.66 -0.97
CA VAL A 58 0.80 7.30 -0.03
C VAL A 58 1.53 7.58 1.27
N LEU A 59 1.37 8.79 1.78
CA LEU A 59 1.84 9.20 3.10
C LEU A 59 0.62 9.35 4.01
N GLY A 60 0.55 8.54 5.08
CA GLY A 60 -0.55 8.55 6.04
C GLY A 60 -0.51 9.76 6.98
N ALA A 61 -1.66 10.11 7.53
CA ALA A 61 -1.79 11.27 8.41
C ALA A 61 -0.98 11.15 9.70
N ASP A 62 -0.78 9.93 10.18
CA ASP A 62 0.01 9.62 11.37
C ASP A 62 1.48 10.05 11.27
N LEU A 63 2.05 10.06 10.07
CA LEU A 63 3.42 10.53 9.83
C LEU A 63 3.60 12.02 10.14
N PHE A 64 2.52 12.80 10.09
CA PHE A 64 2.51 14.25 10.28
C PHE A 64 2.02 14.67 11.68
N SER A 65 1.74 13.73 12.55
CA SER A 65 1.16 13.98 13.89
C SER A 65 2.06 14.84 14.79
N SER A 66 3.37 14.83 14.56
CA SER A 66 4.32 15.66 15.29
C SER A 66 4.42 17.10 14.78
N GLY A 67 3.74 17.44 13.67
CA GLY A 67 3.87 18.73 12.98
C GLY A 67 5.19 18.94 12.24
N GLN A 68 6.03 17.91 12.16
CA GLN A 68 7.29 17.97 11.41
C GLN A 68 7.10 17.50 9.97
N PRO A 69 7.89 18.04 9.02
CA PRO A 69 7.92 17.51 7.66
C PRO A 69 8.33 16.04 7.61
N VAL A 70 7.79 15.32 6.66
CA VAL A 70 8.14 13.92 6.38
C VAL A 70 9.18 13.89 5.27
N VAL A 71 10.31 13.27 5.53
CA VAL A 71 11.42 13.18 4.58
C VAL A 71 11.30 11.90 3.76
N VAL A 72 11.24 12.06 2.44
CA VAL A 72 11.10 10.97 1.48
C VAL A 72 12.30 10.92 0.55
N SER A 73 12.85 9.73 0.39
CA SER A 73 13.84 9.40 -0.64
C SER A 73 13.38 8.23 -1.46
N MET A 74 13.68 8.23 -2.76
CA MET A 74 13.38 7.11 -3.65
C MET A 74 14.59 6.80 -4.53
N ARG A 75 14.89 5.51 -4.69
CA ARG A 75 16.00 5.04 -5.52
C ARG A 75 15.58 3.82 -6.32
N ILE A 76 16.16 3.72 -7.50
CA ILE A 76 16.00 2.56 -8.39
C ILE A 76 17.30 1.76 -8.35
N TYR A 77 17.16 0.45 -8.23
CA TYR A 77 18.28 -0.51 -8.18
C TYR A 77 18.16 -1.54 -9.29
N ASN A 78 19.28 -1.98 -9.81
CA ASN A 78 19.36 -3.14 -10.70
C ASN A 78 19.37 -4.46 -9.89
N LEU A 79 19.45 -5.60 -10.60
CA LEU A 79 19.51 -6.93 -9.97
C LEU A 79 20.75 -7.15 -9.08
N LEU A 80 21.81 -6.40 -9.31
CA LEU A 80 23.03 -6.45 -8.51
C LEU A 80 22.96 -5.54 -7.28
N GLN A 81 21.77 -4.98 -7.00
CA GLN A 81 21.52 -4.03 -5.90
C GLN A 81 22.35 -2.74 -5.99
N GLN A 82 22.75 -2.38 -7.20
CA GLN A 82 23.43 -1.11 -7.44
C GLN A 82 22.39 -0.03 -7.74
N PRO A 83 22.48 1.16 -7.10
CA PRO A 83 21.59 2.26 -7.41
C PRO A 83 21.87 2.78 -8.82
N VAL A 84 20.83 2.87 -9.64
CA VAL A 84 20.95 3.30 -11.04
C VAL A 84 20.28 4.64 -11.30
N ALA A 85 19.27 5.01 -10.51
CA ALA A 85 18.53 6.26 -10.69
C ALA A 85 17.89 6.73 -9.38
N ALA A 86 17.52 8.00 -9.34
CA ALA A 86 16.63 8.59 -8.35
C ALA A 86 15.43 9.21 -9.08
N PRO A 87 14.21 8.72 -8.87
CA PRO A 87 13.02 9.32 -9.44
C PRO A 87 12.80 10.76 -8.98
N VAL A 88 11.97 11.49 -9.71
CA VAL A 88 11.58 12.86 -9.38
C VAL A 88 10.13 12.89 -8.90
N ALA A 89 9.80 13.78 -7.99
CA ALA A 89 8.42 14.01 -7.56
C ALA A 89 7.67 14.84 -8.59
N LEU A 90 6.45 14.43 -8.93
CA LEU A 90 5.56 15.22 -9.77
C LEU A 90 4.73 16.16 -8.89
N ARG A 91 4.54 17.38 -9.36
CA ARG A 91 3.69 18.41 -8.73
C ARG A 91 4.01 18.68 -7.25
N HIS A 92 5.29 18.63 -6.89
CA HIS A 92 5.73 18.97 -5.54
C HIS A 92 5.80 20.48 -5.35
N PRO A 93 5.45 21.03 -4.15
CA PRO A 93 5.53 22.47 -3.87
C PRO A 93 6.94 23.07 -4.05
N ALA A 94 8.00 22.29 -3.81
CA ALA A 94 9.39 22.71 -4.04
C ALA A 94 9.77 22.78 -5.53
N GLY A 95 8.90 22.42 -6.43
CA GLY A 95 9.08 22.43 -7.87
C GLY A 95 8.60 21.14 -8.54
N ASP A 96 8.06 21.26 -9.74
CA ASP A 96 7.75 20.10 -10.55
C ASP A 96 9.03 19.37 -10.93
N ARG A 97 9.02 18.02 -10.82
CA ARG A 97 10.18 17.14 -11.02
C ARG A 97 11.33 17.37 -10.03
N ALA A 98 11.02 17.75 -8.78
CA ALA A 98 12.02 17.79 -7.72
C ALA A 98 12.58 16.37 -7.45
N PRO A 99 13.93 16.21 -7.40
CA PRO A 99 14.52 14.89 -7.10
C PRO A 99 14.06 14.36 -5.74
N LEU A 100 13.63 13.10 -5.70
CA LEU A 100 13.25 12.43 -4.45
C LEU A 100 14.50 11.96 -3.68
N VAL A 101 15.32 12.93 -3.29
CA VAL A 101 16.51 12.74 -2.48
C VAL A 101 16.35 13.61 -1.25
N GLN A 102 15.91 13.02 -0.13
CA GLN A 102 15.58 13.72 1.12
C GLN A 102 14.60 14.89 0.91
N LEU A 103 13.57 14.66 0.09
CA LEU A 103 12.56 15.67 -0.20
C LEU A 103 11.54 15.72 0.93
N GLU A 104 11.20 16.92 1.39
CA GLU A 104 10.27 17.14 2.51
C GLU A 104 8.83 17.28 2.01
N PHE A 105 7.94 16.55 2.66
CA PHE A 105 6.48 16.64 2.46
C PHE A 105 5.83 17.18 3.72
N THR A 106 4.85 18.05 3.56
CA THR A 106 4.20 18.75 4.68
C THR A 106 2.75 18.33 4.91
N ALA A 107 2.19 17.49 4.06
CA ALA A 107 0.81 17.04 4.15
C ALA A 107 0.67 15.55 3.81
N PRO A 108 -0.27 14.84 4.45
CA PRO A 108 -0.63 13.49 4.05
C PRO A 108 -1.31 13.49 2.67
N GLY A 109 -1.24 12.37 1.98
CA GLY A 109 -1.90 12.20 0.70
C GLY A 109 -1.22 11.20 -0.21
N ARG A 110 -1.78 11.09 -1.42
CA ARG A 110 -1.23 10.28 -2.50
C ARG A 110 -0.39 11.15 -3.41
N TYR A 111 0.84 10.75 -3.61
CA TYR A 111 1.83 11.42 -4.43
C TYR A 111 2.31 10.51 -5.55
N GLU A 112 2.96 11.08 -6.54
CA GLU A 112 3.54 10.34 -7.66
C GLU A 112 4.98 10.74 -7.88
N ALA A 113 5.84 9.72 -8.02
CA ALA A 113 7.17 9.87 -8.56
C ALA A 113 7.16 9.52 -10.06
N PHE A 114 8.17 10.00 -10.77
CA PHE A 114 8.37 9.76 -12.19
C PHE A 114 9.79 9.30 -12.44
N TRP A 115 9.93 8.27 -13.29
CA TRP A 115 11.21 7.82 -13.81
C TRP A 115 11.15 7.66 -15.31
N ASP A 116 12.13 8.23 -16.00
CA ASP A 116 12.24 8.24 -17.47
C ASP A 116 12.98 7.02 -18.03
N GLY A 117 13.30 6.04 -17.20
CA GLY A 117 14.04 4.83 -17.60
C GLY A 117 15.52 5.08 -17.89
N ARG A 118 16.09 6.18 -17.39
CA ARG A 118 17.50 6.50 -17.53
C ARG A 118 18.25 6.32 -16.23
N ASP A 119 19.53 5.94 -16.38
CA ASP A 119 20.46 5.86 -15.26
C ASP A 119 21.02 7.24 -14.90
N PHE A 120 21.86 7.31 -13.85
CA PHE A 120 22.52 8.55 -13.44
C PHE A 120 23.43 9.16 -14.53
N GLY A 121 23.89 8.36 -15.49
CA GLY A 121 24.66 8.82 -16.63
C GLY A 121 23.81 9.35 -17.77
N GLY A 122 22.48 9.30 -17.66
CA GLY A 122 21.55 9.71 -18.71
C GLY A 122 21.32 8.67 -19.79
N ASN A 123 21.88 7.46 -19.63
CA ASN A 123 21.71 6.37 -20.59
C ASN A 123 20.42 5.58 -20.28
N GLN A 124 19.75 5.15 -21.34
CA GLN A 124 18.58 4.31 -21.19
C GLN A 124 18.97 2.95 -20.61
N VAL A 125 18.30 2.53 -19.53
CA VAL A 125 18.58 1.26 -18.87
C VAL A 125 18.17 0.06 -19.76
N ALA A 126 18.78 -1.10 -19.52
CA ALA A 126 18.45 -2.33 -20.24
C ALA A 126 17.04 -2.81 -19.88
N SER A 127 16.41 -3.59 -20.79
CA SER A 127 15.17 -4.31 -20.45
C SER A 127 15.42 -5.32 -19.34
N GLY A 128 14.45 -5.49 -18.46
CA GLY A 128 14.52 -6.44 -17.37
C GLY A 128 13.93 -5.91 -16.06
N PRO A 129 14.10 -6.65 -14.96
CA PRO A 129 13.61 -6.28 -13.65
C PRO A 129 14.51 -5.22 -12.97
N TYR A 130 13.87 -4.28 -12.31
CA TYR A 130 14.45 -3.27 -11.44
C TYR A 130 13.68 -3.23 -10.13
N PHE A 131 14.31 -2.71 -9.09
CA PHE A 131 13.68 -2.52 -7.79
C PHE A 131 13.63 -1.05 -7.46
N VAL A 132 12.46 -0.57 -7.08
CA VAL A 132 12.31 0.75 -6.47
C VAL A 132 12.27 0.60 -4.96
N GLN A 133 13.04 1.42 -4.28
CA GLN A 133 13.01 1.57 -2.84
C GLN A 133 12.54 2.97 -2.50
N ILE A 134 11.51 3.06 -1.66
CA ILE A 134 11.11 4.29 -1.00
C ILE A 134 11.56 4.24 0.46
N THR A 135 12.13 5.32 0.95
CA THR A 135 12.50 5.51 2.35
C THR A 135 11.78 6.73 2.88
N VAL A 136 11.00 6.52 3.94
CA VAL A 136 10.21 7.56 4.61
C VAL A 136 10.62 7.62 6.07
N ASN A 137 11.18 8.76 6.50
CA ASN A 137 11.71 8.94 7.86
C ASN A 137 12.62 7.77 8.32
N GLY A 138 13.46 7.25 7.41
CA GLY A 138 14.39 6.16 7.70
C GLY A 138 13.81 4.73 7.54
N VAL A 139 12.52 4.57 7.33
CA VAL A 139 11.88 3.25 7.09
C VAL A 139 11.75 3.01 5.59
N SER A 140 12.14 1.83 5.11
CA SER A 140 12.17 1.51 3.68
C SER A 140 11.17 0.43 3.28
N LYS A 141 10.59 0.60 2.11
CA LYS A 141 9.80 -0.42 1.39
C LYS A 141 10.29 -0.56 -0.04
N HIS A 142 10.12 -1.74 -0.61
CA HIS A 142 10.60 -2.08 -1.94
C HIS A 142 9.49 -2.65 -2.82
N MET A 143 9.63 -2.42 -4.13
CA MET A 143 8.75 -3.01 -5.13
C MET A 143 9.54 -3.33 -6.40
N ARG A 144 9.15 -4.40 -7.10
CA ARG A 144 9.76 -4.79 -8.37
C ARG A 144 9.00 -4.16 -9.55
N MET A 145 9.75 -3.69 -10.52
CA MET A 145 9.26 -3.13 -11.77
C MET A 145 9.92 -3.83 -12.96
N PHE A 146 9.30 -3.75 -14.13
CA PHE A 146 9.84 -4.32 -15.37
C PHE A 146 9.94 -3.26 -16.45
N VAL A 147 11.16 -3.11 -16.99
CA VAL A 147 11.44 -2.31 -18.19
C VAL A 147 11.31 -3.20 -19.40
N GLN A 148 10.57 -2.75 -20.39
CA GLN A 148 10.43 -3.41 -21.69
C GLN A 148 10.76 -2.41 -22.79
N LYS A 149 11.69 -2.77 -23.67
CA LYS A 149 12.00 -2.00 -24.87
C LYS A 149 11.34 -2.63 -26.09
#